data_c8383be1dfc10aecf9a8231dc46be3ae
#
_entry.id   c8383be1dfc10aecf9a8231dc46be3ae
#
_cell.length_a   1.000
_cell.length_b   1.000
_cell.length_c   1.000
_cell.angle_alpha   90.00
_cell.angle_beta   90.00
_cell.angle_gamma   90.00
#
_symmetry.space_group_name_H-M   'P 1'
#
loop_
_entity.id
_entity.type
_entity.pdbx_description
1 polymer ?
#
loop_
_entity_poly.entity_id
_entity_poly.type
_entity_poly.pdbx_seq_one_letter_code
_entity_poly.pdbx_strand_id
1 'polypeptide(L)'
;LIAEFIGSEVARALGFRVPEVVFLEIDENFGRTEGDEEIQDLLKSSRGLNLGLHFLSGAMTLDPCVNSIDADTASRLVWLDAFITNVDRTVRNTNMLVWNRELWLIDHGAAFVFHHSWGDPVKAAMSPFAYIKDHALLSRATKLPDADKAMRQKITPRTLCRIVDAVPDDWLHW
;
A
#
# COMPACT_ATOMS: atom_id res chain seq x y z
N LEU A 1 -7.32 6.65 3.24
CA LEU A 1 -6.81 6.14 4.53
C LEU A 1 -6.95 4.62 4.64
N ILE A 2 -8.18 4.06 4.51
CA ILE A 2 -8.46 2.63 4.71
C ILE A 2 -7.63 1.74 3.77
N ALA A 3 -7.58 2.06 2.47
CA ALA A 3 -6.81 1.28 1.51
C ALA A 3 -5.30 1.29 1.84
N GLU A 4 -4.77 2.45 2.22
CA GLU A 4 -3.39 2.60 2.65
C GLU A 4 -3.08 1.74 3.88
N PHE A 5 -3.94 1.83 4.91
CA PHE A 5 -3.77 1.06 6.13
C PHE A 5 -3.82 -0.45 5.88
N ILE A 6 -4.90 -0.94 5.23
CA ILE A 6 -5.08 -2.37 4.98
C ILE A 6 -3.96 -2.90 4.06
N GLY A 7 -3.63 -2.18 2.99
CA GLY A 7 -2.56 -2.57 2.06
C GLY A 7 -1.20 -2.67 2.75
N SER A 8 -0.86 -1.68 3.59
CA SER A 8 0.35 -1.66 4.40
C SER A 8 0.42 -2.83 5.38
N GLU A 9 -0.66 -3.12 6.10
CA GLU A 9 -0.70 -4.23 7.06
C GLU A 9 -0.68 -5.62 6.38
N VAL A 10 -1.30 -5.76 5.21
CA VAL A 10 -1.18 -6.97 4.38
C VAL A 10 0.26 -7.17 3.92
N ALA A 11 0.92 -6.11 3.43
CA ALA A 11 2.32 -6.16 3.03
C ALA A 11 3.23 -6.58 4.20
N ARG A 12 3.00 -6.01 5.39
CA ARG A 12 3.72 -6.33 6.63
C ARG A 12 3.50 -7.79 7.04
N ALA A 13 2.26 -8.29 6.99
CA ALA A 13 1.93 -9.68 7.31
C ALA A 13 2.61 -10.67 6.35
N LEU A 14 2.83 -10.28 5.10
CA LEU A 14 3.57 -11.06 4.11
C LEU A 14 5.10 -10.99 4.28
N GLY A 15 5.57 -10.11 5.18
CA GLY A 15 6.99 -9.97 5.52
C GLY A 15 7.73 -8.94 4.66
N PHE A 16 7.02 -8.01 4.04
CA PHE A 16 7.63 -6.82 3.46
C PHE A 16 7.88 -5.75 4.52
N ARG A 17 8.87 -4.91 4.28
CA ARG A 17 9.10 -3.72 5.09
C ARG A 17 8.18 -2.61 4.62
N VAL A 18 7.47 -2.05 5.55
CA VAL A 18 6.58 -0.91 5.38
C VAL A 18 6.85 0.06 6.53
N PRO A 19 6.91 1.36 6.31
CA PRO A 19 7.08 2.34 7.39
C PRO A 19 6.09 2.09 8.53
N GLU A 20 6.51 2.38 9.75
CA GLU A 20 5.62 2.29 10.89
C GLU A 20 4.41 3.19 10.67
N VAL A 21 3.24 2.61 10.92
CA VAL A 21 1.95 3.29 10.80
C VAL A 21 1.53 3.76 12.17
N VAL A 22 1.13 5.01 12.29
CA VAL A 22 0.58 5.59 13.51
C VAL A 22 -0.75 6.28 13.23
N PHE A 23 -1.65 6.24 14.18
CA PHE A 23 -2.87 7.05 14.15
C PHE A 23 -2.58 8.40 14.83
N LEU A 24 -2.97 9.47 14.17
CA LEU A 24 -2.79 10.83 14.69
C LEU A 24 -4.06 11.64 14.48
N GLU A 25 -4.39 12.45 15.46
CA GLU A 25 -5.52 13.37 15.35
C GLU A 25 -5.04 14.75 14.92
N ILE A 26 -5.63 15.25 13.85
CA ILE A 26 -5.35 16.60 13.35
C ILE A 26 -6.40 17.56 13.93
N ASP A 27 -5.92 18.45 14.82
CA ASP A 27 -6.74 19.50 15.44
C ASP A 27 -7.25 20.51 14.42
N GLU A 28 -8.42 21.10 14.68
CA GLU A 28 -9.05 22.11 13.81
C GLU A 28 -8.21 23.37 13.59
N ASN A 29 -7.25 23.64 14.47
CA ASN A 29 -6.36 24.79 14.40
C ASN A 29 -5.04 24.45 13.68
N PHE A 30 -4.81 23.18 13.38
CA PHE A 30 -3.61 22.76 12.67
C PHE A 30 -3.57 23.42 11.28
N GLY A 31 -2.46 24.04 10.97
CA GLY A 31 -2.29 24.74 9.69
C GLY A 31 -2.84 26.18 9.63
N ARG A 32 -3.35 26.78 10.71
CA ARG A 32 -3.82 28.17 10.71
C ARG A 32 -2.74 29.19 10.31
N THR A 33 -1.48 28.85 10.51
CA THR A 33 -0.33 29.72 10.16
C THR A 33 0.27 29.37 8.81
N GLU A 34 -0.28 28.39 8.09
CA GLU A 34 0.14 28.06 6.75
C GLU A 34 -0.23 29.19 5.79
N GLY A 35 0.75 29.64 5.01
CA GLY A 35 0.57 30.77 4.09
C GLY A 35 0.05 30.36 2.70
N ASP A 36 0.12 29.07 2.37
CA ASP A 36 -0.38 28.53 1.12
C ASP A 36 -1.84 28.07 1.28
N GLU A 37 -2.74 28.65 0.50
CA GLU A 37 -4.18 28.40 0.58
C GLU A 37 -4.54 26.95 0.22
N GLU A 38 -3.82 26.31 -0.74
CA GLU A 38 -4.06 24.93 -1.14
C GLU A 38 -3.69 23.98 0.01
N ILE A 39 -2.55 24.23 0.64
CA ILE A 39 -2.10 23.44 1.82
C ILE A 39 -3.07 23.67 2.99
N GLN A 40 -3.51 24.90 3.22
CA GLN A 40 -4.51 25.20 4.24
C GLN A 40 -5.80 24.40 4.05
N ASP A 41 -6.30 24.33 2.82
CA ASP A 41 -7.54 23.63 2.52
C ASP A 41 -7.38 22.10 2.64
N LEU A 42 -6.22 21.56 2.26
CA LEU A 42 -5.87 20.16 2.54
C LEU A 42 -5.85 19.87 4.04
N LEU A 43 -5.22 20.73 4.84
CA LEU A 43 -5.17 20.55 6.31
C LEU A 43 -6.55 20.66 6.94
N LYS A 44 -7.40 21.60 6.49
CA LYS A 44 -8.79 21.70 6.95
C LYS A 44 -9.62 20.45 6.61
N SER A 45 -9.43 19.88 5.43
CA SER A 45 -10.13 18.67 5.00
C SER A 45 -9.60 17.41 5.66
N SER A 46 -8.39 17.47 6.25
CA SER A 46 -7.73 16.36 6.95
C SER A 46 -7.97 16.35 8.46
N ARG A 47 -8.96 17.08 8.98
CA ARG A 47 -9.27 17.12 10.41
C ARG A 47 -9.74 15.76 10.91
N GLY A 48 -9.48 15.50 12.21
CA GLY A 48 -9.83 14.27 12.88
C GLY A 48 -8.76 13.20 12.78
N LEU A 49 -9.17 11.95 12.87
CA LEU A 49 -8.26 10.82 12.91
C LEU A 49 -7.64 10.52 11.53
N ASN A 50 -6.33 10.58 11.47
CA ASN A 50 -5.55 10.37 10.25
C ASN A 50 -4.51 9.24 10.41
N LEU A 51 -3.92 8.87 9.28
CA LEU A 51 -2.82 7.92 9.17
C LEU A 51 -1.50 8.67 8.99
N GLY A 52 -0.56 8.46 9.90
CA GLY A 52 0.82 8.90 9.75
C GLY A 52 1.74 7.72 9.41
N LEU A 53 2.76 7.99 8.61
CA LEU A 53 3.82 7.03 8.31
C LEU A 53 5.16 7.56 8.83
N HIS A 54 5.95 6.68 9.45
CA HIS A 54 7.30 7.04 9.87
C HIS A 54 8.14 7.50 8.67
N PHE A 55 8.64 8.72 8.74
CA PHE A 55 9.47 9.28 7.67
C PHE A 55 10.85 8.61 7.66
N LEU A 56 11.20 7.96 6.56
CA LEU A 56 12.46 7.26 6.37
C LEU A 56 13.53 8.25 5.88
N SER A 57 14.18 8.93 6.81
CA SER A 57 15.20 9.95 6.49
C SER A 57 16.35 9.37 5.69
N GLY A 58 16.63 9.97 4.53
CA GLY A 58 17.68 9.51 3.61
C GLY A 58 17.30 8.32 2.73
N ALA A 59 16.04 7.90 2.75
CA ALA A 59 15.56 6.92 1.77
C ALA A 59 15.58 7.51 0.35
N MET A 60 15.83 6.65 -0.62
CA MET A 60 15.83 6.99 -2.05
C MET A 60 14.74 6.20 -2.76
N THR A 61 14.06 6.81 -3.71
CA THR A 61 13.14 6.08 -4.59
C THR A 61 13.87 4.98 -5.33
N LEU A 62 13.30 3.79 -5.34
CA LEU A 62 13.84 2.66 -6.09
C LEU A 62 13.66 2.90 -7.59
N ASP A 63 14.77 2.83 -8.32
CA ASP A 63 14.76 2.79 -9.79
C ASP A 63 14.97 1.34 -10.25
N PRO A 64 13.98 0.71 -10.90
CA PRO A 64 14.14 -0.67 -11.37
C PRO A 64 15.25 -0.86 -12.40
N CYS A 65 15.69 0.20 -13.07
CA CYS A 65 16.80 0.12 -14.03
C CYS A 65 18.16 0.06 -13.35
N VAL A 66 18.29 0.66 -12.18
CA VAL A 66 19.54 0.79 -11.42
C VAL A 66 19.62 -0.22 -10.28
N ASN A 67 18.51 -0.38 -9.55
CA ASN A 67 18.47 -1.26 -8.38
C ASN A 67 18.22 -2.71 -8.81
N SER A 68 19.06 -3.61 -8.33
CA SER A 68 18.88 -5.04 -8.54
C SER A 68 17.86 -5.58 -7.52
N ILE A 69 16.71 -6.05 -8.01
CA ILE A 69 15.74 -6.80 -7.22
C ILE A 69 15.74 -8.23 -7.71
N ASP A 70 15.93 -9.18 -6.81
CA ASP A 70 15.93 -10.60 -7.14
C ASP A 70 14.55 -11.12 -7.53
N ALA A 71 14.55 -12.26 -8.24
CA ALA A 71 13.31 -12.82 -8.79
C ALA A 71 12.31 -13.28 -7.72
N ASP A 72 12.78 -13.69 -6.54
CA ASP A 72 11.90 -14.09 -5.44
C ASP A 72 11.17 -12.87 -4.88
N THR A 73 11.91 -11.83 -4.52
CA THR A 73 11.34 -10.57 -4.02
C THR A 73 10.41 -9.94 -5.05
N ALA A 74 10.79 -9.90 -6.33
CA ALA A 74 9.94 -9.38 -7.40
C ALA A 74 8.63 -10.18 -7.53
N SER A 75 8.70 -11.52 -7.50
CA SER A 75 7.52 -12.38 -7.62
C SER A 75 6.58 -12.24 -6.44
N ARG A 76 7.11 -12.14 -5.23
CA ARG A 76 6.32 -11.91 -4.01
C ARG A 76 5.62 -10.56 -4.03
N LEU A 77 6.29 -9.51 -4.53
CA LEU A 77 5.70 -8.18 -4.61
C LEU A 77 4.63 -8.10 -5.69
N VAL A 78 4.88 -8.66 -6.87
CA VAL A 78 3.84 -8.77 -7.92
C VAL A 78 2.63 -9.56 -7.42
N TRP A 79 2.86 -10.62 -6.66
CA TRP A 79 1.78 -11.39 -6.04
C TRP A 79 0.98 -10.55 -5.02
N LEU A 80 1.66 -9.78 -4.15
CA LEU A 80 1.01 -8.87 -3.21
C LEU A 80 0.12 -7.87 -3.93
N ASP A 81 0.67 -7.15 -4.91
CA ASP A 81 -0.07 -6.09 -5.61
C ASP A 81 -1.23 -6.65 -6.45
N ALA A 82 -1.09 -7.86 -6.98
CA ALA A 82 -2.21 -8.56 -7.61
C ALA A 82 -3.29 -8.95 -6.58
N PHE A 83 -2.90 -9.38 -5.38
CA PHE A 83 -3.81 -9.79 -4.32
C PHE A 83 -4.63 -8.61 -3.77
N ILE A 84 -3.98 -7.46 -3.53
CA ILE A 84 -4.65 -6.24 -3.06
C ILE A 84 -5.17 -5.36 -4.20
N THR A 85 -5.04 -5.80 -5.45
CA THR A 85 -5.44 -5.04 -6.66
C THR A 85 -4.87 -3.62 -6.71
N ASN A 86 -3.57 -3.46 -6.39
CA ASN A 86 -2.88 -2.19 -6.43
C ASN A 86 -2.50 -1.82 -7.86
N VAL A 87 -3.04 -0.70 -8.37
CA VAL A 87 -2.84 -0.25 -9.77
C VAL A 87 -1.65 0.69 -9.95
N ASP A 88 -1.07 1.21 -8.85
CA ASP A 88 -0.17 2.36 -8.92
C ASP A 88 1.33 2.00 -8.83
N ARG A 89 1.69 0.75 -8.58
CA ARG A 89 3.11 0.33 -8.54
C ARG A 89 3.65 0.06 -9.93
N THR A 90 3.84 1.14 -10.69
CA THR A 90 4.27 1.12 -12.10
C THR A 90 5.73 1.56 -12.27
N VAL A 91 6.28 1.44 -13.48
CA VAL A 91 7.64 1.94 -13.77
C VAL A 91 7.76 3.46 -13.57
N ARG A 92 6.67 4.21 -13.74
CA ARG A 92 6.66 5.68 -13.57
C ARG A 92 6.50 6.09 -12.10
N ASN A 93 5.80 5.26 -11.33
CA ASN A 93 5.56 5.47 -9.91
C ASN A 93 5.80 4.15 -9.19
N THR A 94 7.04 3.94 -8.74
CA THR A 94 7.41 2.63 -8.20
C THR A 94 6.84 2.38 -6.81
N ASN A 95 6.53 3.42 -6.04
CA ASN A 95 6.07 3.33 -4.65
C ASN A 95 6.93 2.35 -3.81
N MET A 96 8.22 2.38 -4.09
CA MET A 96 9.26 1.58 -3.43
C MET A 96 10.43 2.49 -3.07
N LEU A 97 10.98 2.31 -1.88
CA LEU A 97 12.16 3.02 -1.41
C LEU A 97 13.29 2.03 -1.13
N VAL A 98 14.52 2.49 -1.27
CA VAL A 98 15.71 1.86 -0.73
C VAL A 98 16.14 2.64 0.50
N TRP A 99 16.09 2.02 1.67
CA TRP A 99 16.54 2.58 2.93
C TRP A 99 17.41 1.58 3.68
N ASN A 100 18.58 2.00 4.12
CA ASN A 100 19.56 1.12 4.75
C ASN A 100 19.87 -0.16 3.93
N ARG A 101 19.92 -0.04 2.59
CA ARG A 101 20.14 -1.14 1.61
C ARG A 101 18.99 -2.15 1.55
N GLU A 102 17.83 -1.84 2.11
CA GLU A 102 16.67 -2.70 2.13
C GLU A 102 15.52 -2.07 1.34
N LEU A 103 14.68 -2.94 0.78
CA LEU A 103 13.49 -2.54 0.05
C LEU A 103 12.37 -2.22 1.03
N TRP A 104 11.77 -1.03 0.89
CA TRP A 104 10.61 -0.57 1.65
C TRP A 104 9.47 -0.26 0.70
N LEU A 105 8.27 -0.70 1.05
CA LEU A 105 7.06 -0.41 0.28
C LEU A 105 6.32 0.76 0.91
N ILE A 106 5.82 1.64 0.06
CA ILE A 106 5.02 2.80 0.46
C ILE A 106 3.82 2.96 -0.46
N ASP A 107 2.89 3.80 -0.06
CA ASP A 107 1.75 4.24 -0.87
C ASP A 107 0.90 3.07 -1.42
N HIS A 108 0.13 2.46 -0.54
CA HIS A 108 -0.85 1.43 -0.89
C HIS A 108 -2.26 2.01 -1.10
N GLY A 109 -2.38 3.34 -1.15
CA GLY A 109 -3.67 4.03 -1.24
C GLY A 109 -4.48 3.70 -2.50
N ALA A 110 -3.80 3.30 -3.57
CA ALA A 110 -4.41 2.85 -4.83
C ALA A 110 -4.77 1.34 -4.85
N ALA A 111 -4.63 0.64 -3.71
CA ALA A 111 -5.06 -0.75 -3.57
C ALA A 111 -6.59 -0.85 -3.50
N PHE A 112 -7.11 -2.07 -3.69
CA PHE A 112 -8.54 -2.37 -3.63
C PHE A 112 -9.36 -1.53 -4.62
N VAL A 113 -8.88 -1.40 -5.85
CA VAL A 113 -9.43 -0.53 -6.90
C VAL A 113 -10.95 -0.66 -7.10
N PHE A 114 -11.54 -1.79 -6.73
CA PHE A 114 -12.98 -2.04 -6.81
C PHE A 114 -13.83 -1.09 -5.93
N HIS A 115 -13.25 -0.45 -4.91
CA HIS A 115 -13.98 0.49 -4.05
C HIS A 115 -14.34 1.81 -4.75
N HIS A 116 -13.71 2.11 -5.88
CA HIS A 116 -14.07 3.29 -6.70
C HIS A 116 -15.36 3.08 -7.50
N SER A 117 -15.81 1.83 -7.64
CA SER A 117 -17.06 1.50 -8.34
C SER A 117 -17.70 0.29 -7.65
N TRP A 118 -18.39 0.55 -6.54
CA TRP A 118 -19.09 -0.48 -5.79
C TRP A 118 -20.14 -1.18 -6.65
N GLY A 119 -19.73 -2.29 -7.25
CA GLY A 119 -20.58 -3.23 -7.96
C GLY A 119 -20.77 -4.50 -7.14
N ASP A 120 -20.58 -5.65 -7.77
CA ASP A 120 -20.56 -6.94 -7.07
C ASP A 120 -19.13 -7.23 -6.56
N PRO A 121 -18.88 -7.12 -5.24
CA PRO A 121 -17.54 -7.29 -4.68
C PRO A 121 -17.05 -8.74 -4.82
N VAL A 122 -17.94 -9.72 -4.83
CA VAL A 122 -17.59 -11.14 -5.01
C VAL A 122 -17.09 -11.36 -6.43
N LYS A 123 -17.81 -10.83 -7.42
CA LYS A 123 -17.39 -10.89 -8.82
C LYS A 123 -16.06 -10.15 -9.04
N ALA A 124 -15.88 -9.00 -8.43
CA ALA A 124 -14.63 -8.25 -8.51
C ALA A 124 -13.46 -9.06 -7.93
N ALA A 125 -13.62 -9.68 -6.76
CA ALA A 125 -12.61 -10.50 -6.12
C ALA A 125 -12.26 -11.78 -6.89
N MET A 126 -13.18 -12.30 -7.70
CA MET A 126 -12.96 -13.49 -8.55
C MET A 126 -12.44 -13.14 -9.94
N SER A 127 -12.38 -11.86 -10.30
CA SER A 127 -11.95 -11.43 -11.61
C SER A 127 -10.43 -11.32 -11.69
N PRO A 128 -9.81 -11.66 -12.85
CA PRO A 128 -8.39 -11.43 -13.04
C PRO A 128 -8.03 -9.94 -12.93
N PHE A 129 -6.97 -9.63 -12.20
CA PHE A 129 -6.47 -8.27 -12.08
C PHE A 129 -5.60 -7.91 -13.30
N ALA A 130 -6.24 -7.36 -14.35
CA ALA A 130 -5.59 -7.08 -15.63
C ALA A 130 -4.50 -6.00 -15.56
N TYR A 131 -4.60 -5.05 -14.63
CA TYR A 131 -3.62 -3.96 -14.47
C TYR A 131 -2.25 -4.42 -13.99
N ILE A 132 -2.12 -5.66 -13.51
CA ILE A 132 -0.83 -6.22 -13.11
C ILE A 132 0.21 -6.21 -14.25
N LYS A 133 -0.23 -6.15 -15.51
CA LYS A 133 0.64 -6.05 -16.69
C LYS A 133 1.56 -4.83 -16.67
N ASP A 134 1.16 -3.76 -15.99
CA ASP A 134 1.89 -2.48 -15.92
C ASP A 134 2.80 -2.39 -14.68
N HIS A 135 2.86 -3.46 -13.88
CA HIS A 135 3.64 -3.50 -12.64
C HIS A 135 5.15 -3.39 -12.89
N ALA A 136 5.81 -2.51 -12.11
CA ALA A 136 7.24 -2.17 -12.26
C ALA A 136 8.20 -3.37 -12.28
N LEU A 137 7.89 -4.44 -11.55
CA LEU A 137 8.75 -5.62 -11.41
C LEU A 137 8.22 -6.86 -12.14
N LEU A 138 7.17 -6.76 -12.95
CA LEU A 138 6.56 -7.94 -13.59
C LEU A 138 7.57 -8.73 -14.42
N SER A 139 8.43 -8.05 -15.18
CA SER A 139 9.44 -8.71 -16.03
C SER A 139 10.49 -9.51 -15.22
N ARG A 140 10.63 -9.21 -13.94
CA ARG A 140 11.56 -9.90 -13.03
C ARG A 140 10.88 -10.99 -12.19
N ALA A 141 9.56 -11.04 -12.18
CA ALA A 141 8.75 -11.93 -11.36
C ALA A 141 8.67 -13.36 -11.96
N THR A 142 9.81 -14.02 -12.08
CA THR A 142 9.92 -15.34 -12.75
C THR A 142 9.60 -16.53 -11.84
N LYS A 143 9.30 -16.29 -10.54
CA LYS A 143 9.02 -17.33 -9.54
C LYS A 143 7.61 -17.21 -8.94
N LEU A 144 6.63 -16.76 -9.73
CA LEU A 144 5.26 -16.55 -9.26
C LEU A 144 4.62 -17.82 -8.63
N PRO A 145 4.80 -19.05 -9.15
CA PRO A 145 4.26 -20.24 -8.51
C PRO A 145 4.79 -20.48 -7.09
N ASP A 146 6.09 -20.22 -6.87
CA ASP A 146 6.71 -20.36 -5.55
C ASP A 146 6.21 -19.25 -4.60
N ALA A 147 6.11 -18.02 -5.12
CA ALA A 147 5.54 -16.90 -4.39
C ALA A 147 4.10 -17.18 -3.98
N ASP A 148 3.23 -17.67 -4.87
CA ASP A 148 1.84 -18.02 -4.56
C ASP A 148 1.76 -19.02 -3.40
N LYS A 149 2.54 -20.10 -3.48
CA LYS A 149 2.59 -21.11 -2.43
C LYS A 149 3.01 -20.52 -1.07
N ALA A 150 4.03 -19.67 -1.05
CA ALA A 150 4.56 -19.09 0.17
C ALA A 150 3.62 -18.00 0.75
N MET A 151 3.02 -17.15 -0.10
CA MET A 151 2.17 -16.05 0.34
C MET A 151 0.82 -16.55 0.89
N ARG A 152 0.20 -17.54 0.25
CA ARG A 152 -1.05 -18.16 0.73
C ARG A 152 -0.93 -18.78 2.13
N GLN A 153 0.25 -19.25 2.51
CA GLN A 153 0.46 -19.77 3.86
C GLN A 153 0.45 -18.69 4.93
N LYS A 154 0.79 -17.46 4.58
CA LYS A 154 0.84 -16.31 5.51
C LYS A 154 -0.48 -15.56 5.61
N ILE A 155 -1.23 -15.47 4.51
CA ILE A 155 -2.53 -14.80 4.44
C ILE A 155 -3.64 -15.80 4.78
N THR A 156 -3.97 -15.86 6.05
CA THR A 156 -5.08 -16.67 6.55
C THR A 156 -6.31 -15.80 6.81
N PRO A 157 -7.53 -16.36 6.84
CA PRO A 157 -8.73 -15.62 7.25
C PRO A 157 -8.53 -14.88 8.59
N ARG A 158 -7.87 -15.52 9.56
CA ARG A 158 -7.56 -14.92 10.86
C ARG A 158 -6.66 -13.67 10.72
N THR A 159 -5.65 -13.75 9.83
CA THR A 159 -4.75 -12.61 9.57
C THR A 159 -5.54 -11.45 8.96
N LEU A 160 -6.40 -11.74 7.98
CA LEU A 160 -7.21 -10.72 7.31
C LEU A 160 -8.23 -10.09 8.25
N CYS A 161 -8.98 -10.90 9.03
CA CYS A 161 -9.91 -10.36 10.03
C CYS A 161 -9.20 -9.42 11.00
N ARG A 162 -8.05 -9.81 11.55
CA ARG A 162 -7.28 -8.96 12.46
C ARG A 162 -6.88 -7.62 11.84
N ILE A 163 -6.52 -7.62 10.54
CA ILE A 163 -6.16 -6.39 9.83
C ILE A 163 -7.39 -5.50 9.64
N VAL A 164 -8.51 -6.07 9.24
CA VAL A 164 -9.76 -5.32 9.03
C VAL A 164 -10.32 -4.80 10.36
N ASP A 165 -10.30 -5.60 11.41
CA ASP A 165 -10.76 -5.23 12.75
C ASP A 165 -9.90 -4.12 13.40
N ALA A 166 -8.71 -3.87 12.85
CA ALA A 166 -7.83 -2.78 13.32
C ALA A 166 -8.08 -1.44 12.62
N VAL A 167 -8.97 -1.40 11.62
CA VAL A 167 -9.40 -0.15 10.98
C VAL A 167 -10.23 0.66 11.98
N PRO A 168 -9.88 1.94 12.25
CA PRO A 168 -10.65 2.77 13.17
C PRO A 168 -12.10 2.97 12.72
N ASP A 169 -13.03 2.87 13.67
CA ASP A 169 -14.45 3.10 13.42
C ASP A 169 -14.73 4.49 12.84
N ASP A 170 -13.94 5.50 13.25
CA ASP A 170 -14.03 6.88 12.76
C ASP A 170 -13.91 7.00 11.23
N TRP A 171 -13.22 6.05 10.60
CA TRP A 171 -13.07 6.03 9.14
C TRP A 171 -14.23 5.32 8.41
N LEU A 172 -15.10 4.65 9.14
CA LEU A 172 -16.23 3.89 8.60
C LEU A 172 -17.55 4.70 8.57
N HIS A 173 -17.56 5.87 9.19
CA HIS A 173 -18.74 6.76 9.24
C HIS A 173 -18.60 7.87 8.18
N TRP A 174 -19.59 7.93 7.30
CA TRP A 174 -19.71 8.93 6.21
C TRP A 174 -20.80 9.94 6.57
#